data_cf05869e322f47328abf6b183a5f7c6e
#
_entry.id   cf05869e322f47328abf6b183a5f7c6e
#
_cell.length_a   1.000
_cell.length_b   1.000
_cell.length_c   1.000
_cell.angle_alpha   90.00
_cell.angle_beta   90.00
_cell.angle_gamma   90.00
#
_symmetry.space_group_name_H-M   'P 1'
#
loop_
_entity.id
_entity.type
_entity.pdbx_description
1 polymer ?
#
loop_
_entity_poly.entity_id
_entity_poly.type
_entity_poly.pdbx_seq_one_letter_code
_entity_poly.pdbx_strand_id
1 'polypeptide(L)'
;IEDEVGEHPYGVDLIVPAKYEGSDEGGLTVHKIADMIPDAHHEYVNEILEKYDVPELAETKSGQFSMKNDGAAPMSAGTAGPQLEIALAHNPSLVVNALGPPPQFMIDQVKEAGRKVGALAGKAQHAERHVNAGVDLIIAQGYEAGGHTGEIGSMVLIPEIVDAVEDVPVLGAGGIGRGRQMAAAMTLGAQGVWCGSVWLTTEEAETHPVVKEKMLQATSSDTIRSRSRTGKPARQLKSAWTDEWENPETPMPLGMPLQPVLINDAIARINR
;
A
#
# COMPACT_ATOMS: atom_id res chain seq x y z
N ILE A 1 -12.38 15.88 7.54
CA ILE A 1 -13.18 15.11 6.54
C ILE A 1 -14.67 15.32 6.79
N GLU A 2 -15.20 15.05 7.99
CA GLU A 2 -16.64 15.17 8.29
C GLU A 2 -17.22 16.55 7.98
N ASP A 3 -16.49 17.60 8.32
CA ASP A 3 -16.88 18.99 8.01
C ASP A 3 -16.92 19.29 6.51
N GLU A 4 -16.11 18.59 5.70
CA GLU A 4 -16.01 18.82 4.26
C GLU A 4 -17.01 17.95 3.47
N VAL A 5 -17.20 16.71 3.89
CA VAL A 5 -18.10 15.77 3.17
C VAL A 5 -19.57 15.92 3.60
N GLY A 6 -19.85 16.53 4.78
CA GLY A 6 -21.18 16.69 5.31
C GLY A 6 -21.89 15.33 5.46
N GLU A 7 -23.08 15.20 4.87
CA GLU A 7 -23.88 13.97 4.90
C GLU A 7 -23.49 12.92 3.85
N HIS A 8 -22.51 13.21 2.98
CA HIS A 8 -22.09 12.26 1.96
C HIS A 8 -21.35 11.08 2.58
N PRO A 9 -21.65 9.83 2.16
CA PRO A 9 -20.95 8.67 2.66
C PRO A 9 -19.50 8.68 2.20
N TYR A 10 -18.58 8.33 3.12
CA TYR A 10 -17.15 8.18 2.84
C TYR A 10 -16.63 6.86 3.37
N GLY A 11 -15.47 6.44 2.89
CA GLY A 11 -14.74 5.28 3.37
C GLY A 11 -13.34 5.64 3.84
N VAL A 12 -12.77 4.77 4.66
CA VAL A 12 -11.39 4.84 5.13
C VAL A 12 -10.62 3.62 4.66
N ASP A 13 -9.42 3.83 4.15
CA ASP A 13 -8.53 2.77 3.71
C ASP A 13 -7.38 2.62 4.71
N LEU A 14 -7.21 1.42 5.25
CA LEU A 14 -6.22 1.10 6.26
C LEU A 14 -5.31 -0.04 5.79
N ILE A 15 -4.09 -0.09 6.32
CA ILE A 15 -3.19 -1.22 6.13
C ILE A 15 -3.17 -2.05 7.41
N VAL A 16 -3.98 -3.11 7.42
CA VAL A 16 -4.09 -4.03 8.55
C VAL A 16 -3.60 -5.42 8.11
N PRO A 17 -2.34 -5.79 8.40
CA PRO A 17 -1.81 -7.06 7.95
C PRO A 17 -2.42 -8.23 8.75
N ALA A 18 -2.89 -9.27 8.03
CA ALA A 18 -3.33 -10.51 8.66
C ALA A 18 -2.16 -11.42 9.08
N LYS A 19 -1.00 -11.24 8.43
CA LYS A 19 0.25 -11.97 8.73
C LYS A 19 1.41 -11.01 8.68
N TYR A 20 2.22 -10.98 9.71
CA TYR A 20 3.46 -10.21 9.83
C TYR A 20 4.47 -10.97 10.67
N GLU A 21 5.75 -10.64 10.54
CA GLU A 21 6.82 -11.28 11.29
C GLU A 21 6.60 -11.07 12.80
N GLY A 22 6.68 -12.15 13.57
CA GLY A 22 6.40 -12.11 15.02
C GLY A 22 4.93 -11.93 15.39
N SER A 23 3.97 -12.27 14.50
CA SER A 23 2.53 -12.15 14.77
C SER A 23 2.09 -12.87 16.04
N ASP A 24 2.74 -13.99 16.38
CA ASP A 24 2.45 -14.79 17.56
C ASP A 24 2.89 -14.10 18.88
N GLU A 25 3.78 -13.09 18.79
CA GLU A 25 4.33 -12.31 19.90
C GLU A 25 3.81 -10.85 19.92
N GLY A 26 2.77 -10.54 19.14
CA GLY A 26 2.26 -9.17 19.00
C GLY A 26 3.02 -8.29 18.01
N GLY A 27 3.97 -8.86 17.27
CA GLY A 27 4.84 -8.20 16.30
C GLY A 27 6.25 -7.93 16.83
N LEU A 28 7.21 -7.86 15.90
CA LEU A 28 8.58 -7.47 16.23
C LEU A 28 8.67 -5.96 16.45
N THR A 29 9.61 -5.53 17.28
CA THR A 29 9.99 -4.12 17.36
C THR A 29 10.87 -3.73 16.17
N VAL A 30 10.95 -2.42 15.86
CA VAL A 30 11.84 -1.92 14.80
C VAL A 30 13.30 -2.32 15.05
N HIS A 31 13.75 -2.31 16.30
CA HIS A 31 15.11 -2.75 16.66
C HIS A 31 15.34 -4.23 16.35
N LYS A 32 14.46 -5.12 16.74
CA LYS A 32 14.60 -6.54 16.42
C LYS A 32 14.64 -6.80 14.91
N ILE A 33 13.86 -6.04 14.13
CA ILE A 33 13.90 -6.14 12.66
C ILE A 33 15.24 -5.63 12.12
N ALA A 34 15.76 -4.51 12.65
CA ALA A 34 17.05 -3.95 12.25
C ALA A 34 18.20 -4.92 12.50
N ASP A 35 18.19 -5.63 13.65
CA ASP A 35 19.18 -6.64 13.99
C ASP A 35 19.18 -7.86 13.06
N MET A 36 18.11 -8.07 12.31
CA MET A 36 18.00 -9.17 11.33
C MET A 36 18.51 -8.78 9.93
N ILE A 37 18.82 -7.51 9.70
CA ILE A 37 19.26 -7.01 8.39
C ILE A 37 20.75 -7.35 8.20
N PRO A 38 21.14 -8.03 7.11
CA PRO A 38 22.56 -8.35 6.87
C PRO A 38 23.39 -7.09 6.60
N ASP A 39 24.62 -7.06 7.13
CA ASP A 39 25.57 -5.94 6.97
C ASP A 39 25.77 -5.54 5.51
N ALA A 40 25.86 -6.50 4.60
CA ALA A 40 26.01 -6.26 3.16
C ALA A 40 24.88 -5.40 2.55
N HIS A 41 23.67 -5.44 3.13
CA HIS A 41 22.58 -4.58 2.66
C HIS A 41 22.71 -3.15 3.20
N HIS A 42 23.22 -2.99 4.43
CA HIS A 42 23.54 -1.67 4.97
C HIS A 42 24.69 -1.01 4.19
N GLU A 43 25.74 -1.77 3.88
CA GLU A 43 26.86 -1.32 3.06
C GLU A 43 26.36 -0.87 1.68
N TYR A 44 25.54 -1.70 1.02
CA TYR A 44 24.99 -1.37 -0.29
C TYR A 44 24.13 -0.09 -0.30
N VAL A 45 23.28 0.09 0.71
CA VAL A 45 22.48 1.33 0.84
C VAL A 45 23.40 2.55 1.00
N ASN A 46 24.47 2.44 1.79
CA ASN A 46 25.45 3.51 1.97
C ASN A 46 26.19 3.82 0.66
N GLU A 47 26.61 2.80 -0.10
CA GLU A 47 27.21 2.97 -1.42
C GLU A 47 26.31 3.75 -2.38
N ILE A 48 25.01 3.45 -2.39
CA ILE A 48 24.05 4.21 -3.20
C ILE A 48 24.01 5.68 -2.76
N LEU A 49 23.91 5.94 -1.45
CA LEU A 49 23.83 7.31 -0.95
C LEU A 49 25.09 8.12 -1.26
N GLU A 50 26.27 7.51 -1.14
CA GLU A 50 27.56 8.11 -1.50
C GLU A 50 27.65 8.36 -3.02
N LYS A 51 27.27 7.39 -3.85
CA LYS A 51 27.29 7.48 -5.31
C LYS A 51 26.50 8.67 -5.85
N TYR A 52 25.41 9.02 -5.17
CA TYR A 52 24.51 10.11 -5.57
C TYR A 52 24.66 11.37 -4.70
N ASP A 53 25.73 11.48 -3.93
CA ASP A 53 26.02 12.64 -3.06
C ASP A 53 24.82 13.03 -2.16
N VAL A 54 24.08 12.03 -1.65
CA VAL A 54 22.91 12.27 -0.79
C VAL A 54 23.37 12.69 0.61
N PRO A 55 23.07 13.92 1.05
CA PRO A 55 23.57 14.45 2.31
C PRO A 55 22.99 13.72 3.52
N GLU A 56 23.71 13.75 4.63
CA GLU A 56 23.22 13.23 5.91
C GLU A 56 22.06 14.07 6.45
N LEU A 57 21.20 13.43 7.26
CA LEU A 57 20.16 14.14 7.99
C LEU A 57 20.79 14.91 9.16
N ALA A 58 20.35 16.15 9.37
CA ALA A 58 20.61 16.82 10.64
C ALA A 58 19.97 15.99 11.78
N GLU A 59 20.62 15.88 12.93
CA GLU A 59 20.25 14.99 14.05
C GLU A 59 18.78 15.04 14.53
N THR A 60 18.02 16.05 14.12
CA THR A 60 16.63 16.28 14.52
C THR A 60 15.58 15.66 13.60
N LYS A 61 15.93 15.10 12.45
CA LYS A 61 14.99 14.51 11.49
C LYS A 61 15.26 13.03 11.30
N SER A 62 14.62 12.19 12.11
CA SER A 62 14.57 10.75 11.86
C SER A 62 13.63 10.44 10.69
N GLY A 63 13.86 9.32 10.00
CA GLY A 63 12.97 8.80 8.97
C GLY A 63 11.55 8.50 9.48
N GLN A 64 10.70 7.99 8.60
CA GLN A 64 9.28 7.69 8.88
C GLN A 64 9.09 6.78 10.11
N PHE A 65 10.05 5.93 10.40
CA PHE A 65 10.05 5.02 11.55
C PHE A 65 11.18 5.43 12.49
N SER A 66 10.83 6.12 13.57
CA SER A 66 11.83 6.54 14.55
C SER A 66 12.44 5.34 15.26
N MET A 67 13.72 5.08 15.00
CA MET A 67 14.54 4.08 15.74
C MET A 67 14.70 4.45 17.23
N LYS A 68 14.32 5.67 17.63
CA LYS A 68 14.44 6.13 19.03
C LYS A 68 13.28 5.63 19.92
N ASN A 69 12.20 5.16 19.34
CA ASN A 69 11.07 4.58 20.07
C ASN A 69 11.04 3.08 19.80
N ASP A 70 11.15 2.28 20.84
CA ASP A 70 10.99 0.81 20.78
C ASP A 70 9.52 0.42 20.55
N GLY A 71 8.90 1.10 19.59
CA GLY A 71 7.50 0.93 19.22
C GLY A 71 7.25 -0.29 18.35
N ALA A 72 5.98 -0.67 18.23
CA ALA A 72 5.55 -1.74 17.33
C ALA A 72 6.01 -1.48 15.90
N ALA A 73 6.43 -2.54 15.22
CA ALA A 73 6.83 -2.44 13.82
C ALA A 73 5.71 -1.85 12.97
N PRO A 74 6.05 -1.05 11.95
CA PRO A 74 5.06 -0.56 11.01
C PRO A 74 4.32 -1.73 10.35
N MET A 75 3.04 -1.55 10.09
CA MET A 75 2.16 -2.58 9.53
C MET A 75 2.05 -3.84 10.41
N SER A 76 1.90 -3.64 11.72
CA SER A 76 1.57 -4.67 12.72
C SER A 76 0.19 -4.42 13.32
N ALA A 77 -0.37 -5.40 14.04
CA ALA A 77 -1.64 -5.19 14.76
C ALA A 77 -1.53 -4.08 15.80
N GLY A 78 -0.35 -3.90 16.40
CA GLY A 78 -0.11 -2.84 17.38
C GLY A 78 -0.18 -1.42 16.81
N THR A 79 0.06 -1.24 15.51
CA THR A 79 -0.09 0.05 14.81
C THR A 79 -1.44 0.19 14.13
N ALA A 80 -2.02 -0.90 13.66
CA ALA A 80 -3.26 -0.90 12.91
C ALA A 80 -4.53 -0.82 13.81
N GLY A 81 -4.51 -1.44 15.00
CA GLY A 81 -5.62 -1.40 15.94
C GLY A 81 -6.04 0.01 16.32
N PRO A 82 -5.13 0.86 16.85
CA PRO A 82 -5.44 2.24 17.17
C PRO A 82 -5.95 3.07 15.98
N GLN A 83 -5.44 2.82 14.76
CA GLN A 83 -5.94 3.48 13.55
C GLN A 83 -7.38 3.08 13.22
N LEU A 84 -7.71 1.80 13.39
CA LEU A 84 -9.07 1.31 13.21
C LEU A 84 -10.04 1.91 14.22
N GLU A 85 -9.65 2.00 15.51
CA GLU A 85 -10.45 2.64 16.55
C GLU A 85 -10.74 4.11 16.23
N ILE A 86 -9.72 4.87 15.81
CA ILE A 86 -9.89 6.26 15.37
C ILE A 86 -10.84 6.33 14.17
N ALA A 87 -10.62 5.49 13.15
CA ALA A 87 -11.48 5.47 11.97
C ALA A 87 -12.95 5.22 12.33
N LEU A 88 -13.22 4.23 13.19
CA LEU A 88 -14.58 3.89 13.60
C LEU A 88 -15.25 4.96 14.49
N ALA A 89 -14.49 5.75 15.23
CA ALA A 89 -14.99 6.90 15.99
C ALA A 89 -15.57 8.01 15.09
N HIS A 90 -15.20 8.06 13.81
CA HIS A 90 -15.62 9.03 12.80
C HIS A 90 -16.71 8.54 11.85
N ASN A 91 -17.39 7.47 12.16
CA ASN A 91 -18.57 6.96 11.42
C ASN A 91 -18.39 6.76 9.88
N PRO A 92 -17.28 6.21 9.37
CA PRO A 92 -17.16 5.91 7.94
C PRO A 92 -18.23 4.89 7.52
N SER A 93 -18.73 4.97 6.30
CA SER A 93 -19.66 3.98 5.73
C SER A 93 -18.96 2.66 5.35
N LEU A 94 -17.68 2.75 5.03
CA LEU A 94 -16.84 1.66 4.54
C LEU A 94 -15.46 1.74 5.17
N VAL A 95 -14.93 0.61 5.64
CA VAL A 95 -13.52 0.48 6.01
C VAL A 95 -12.87 -0.58 5.12
N VAL A 96 -11.82 -0.20 4.41
CA VAL A 96 -11.11 -1.07 3.45
C VAL A 96 -9.78 -1.51 4.02
N ASN A 97 -9.40 -2.77 3.77
CA ASN A 97 -8.03 -3.21 3.99
C ASN A 97 -7.23 -3.19 2.67
N ALA A 98 -6.22 -2.33 2.60
CA ALA A 98 -5.40 -2.11 1.42
C ALA A 98 -4.36 -3.21 1.17
N LEU A 99 -4.08 -4.10 2.13
CA LEU A 99 -2.99 -5.07 2.01
C LEU A 99 -3.37 -6.47 2.48
N GLY A 100 -3.77 -7.32 1.52
CA GLY A 100 -4.11 -8.71 1.78
C GLY A 100 -5.47 -8.89 2.47
N PRO A 101 -5.74 -10.09 3.03
CA PRO A 101 -7.01 -10.34 3.69
C PRO A 101 -7.14 -9.48 4.97
N PRO A 102 -8.29 -8.84 5.20
CA PRO A 102 -8.53 -8.20 6.48
C PRO A 102 -8.52 -9.26 7.60
N PRO A 103 -7.83 -8.99 8.73
CA PRO A 103 -7.87 -9.92 9.85
C PRO A 103 -9.25 -9.95 10.49
N GLN A 104 -9.61 -11.08 11.14
CA GLN A 104 -10.95 -11.30 11.67
C GLN A 104 -11.37 -10.20 12.66
N PHE A 105 -10.46 -9.76 13.54
CA PHE A 105 -10.78 -8.69 14.49
C PHE A 105 -11.24 -7.39 13.83
N MET A 106 -10.64 -7.04 12.66
CA MET A 106 -11.06 -5.87 11.88
C MET A 106 -12.49 -6.05 11.32
N ILE A 107 -12.74 -7.23 10.74
CA ILE A 107 -14.07 -7.55 10.19
C ILE A 107 -15.14 -7.44 11.30
N ASP A 108 -14.86 -8.05 12.46
CA ASP A 108 -15.79 -8.07 13.61
C ASP A 108 -16.06 -6.66 14.12
N GLN A 109 -15.04 -5.86 14.41
CA GLN A 109 -15.18 -4.48 14.91
C GLN A 109 -15.93 -3.57 13.94
N VAL A 110 -15.61 -3.66 12.64
CA VAL A 110 -16.29 -2.86 11.61
C VAL A 110 -17.77 -3.23 11.52
N LYS A 111 -18.09 -4.52 11.57
CA LYS A 111 -19.49 -5.01 11.53
C LYS A 111 -20.26 -4.72 12.81
N GLU A 112 -19.63 -4.84 13.97
CA GLU A 112 -20.22 -4.44 15.26
C GLU A 112 -20.58 -2.95 15.29
N ALA A 113 -19.76 -2.11 14.65
CA ALA A 113 -20.07 -0.70 14.44
C ALA A 113 -21.15 -0.44 13.36
N GLY A 114 -21.71 -1.49 12.73
CA GLY A 114 -22.73 -1.38 11.69
C GLY A 114 -22.18 -0.85 10.35
N ARG A 115 -20.88 -1.01 10.09
CA ARG A 115 -20.20 -0.52 8.88
C ARG A 115 -19.86 -1.66 7.92
N LYS A 116 -19.51 -1.30 6.69
CA LYS A 116 -19.13 -2.25 5.63
C LYS A 116 -17.63 -2.47 5.61
N VAL A 117 -17.21 -3.69 5.29
CA VAL A 117 -15.80 -4.07 5.11
C VAL A 117 -15.50 -4.24 3.63
N GLY A 118 -14.43 -3.60 3.14
CA GLY A 118 -13.89 -3.80 1.82
C GLY A 118 -12.49 -4.44 1.87
N ALA A 119 -12.10 -5.13 0.79
CA ALA A 119 -10.76 -5.68 0.66
C ALA A 119 -10.27 -5.69 -0.79
N LEU A 120 -8.95 -5.48 -0.98
CA LEU A 120 -8.30 -5.57 -2.27
C LEU A 120 -7.99 -7.03 -2.62
N ALA A 121 -8.31 -7.41 -3.86
CA ALA A 121 -8.02 -8.75 -4.39
C ALA A 121 -7.30 -8.68 -5.73
N GLY A 122 -6.18 -9.38 -5.85
CA GLY A 122 -5.40 -9.50 -7.09
C GLY A 122 -5.57 -10.86 -7.78
N LYS A 123 -6.52 -11.69 -7.34
CA LYS A 123 -6.92 -13.00 -7.92
C LYS A 123 -8.33 -13.35 -7.47
N ALA A 124 -9.07 -14.13 -8.28
CA ALA A 124 -10.41 -14.62 -7.92
C ALA A 124 -10.43 -15.38 -6.59
N GLN A 125 -9.46 -16.28 -6.35
CA GLN A 125 -9.37 -17.02 -5.09
C GLN A 125 -9.12 -16.13 -3.86
N HIS A 126 -8.55 -14.92 -4.04
CA HIS A 126 -8.45 -13.96 -2.93
C HIS A 126 -9.83 -13.37 -2.63
N ALA A 127 -10.57 -12.98 -3.68
CA ALA A 127 -11.92 -12.43 -3.54
C ALA A 127 -12.87 -13.41 -2.85
N GLU A 128 -12.91 -14.67 -3.30
CA GLU A 128 -13.71 -15.74 -2.68
C GLU A 128 -13.38 -15.91 -1.19
N ARG A 129 -12.09 -15.92 -0.82
CA ARG A 129 -11.67 -16.01 0.59
C ARG A 129 -12.11 -14.81 1.41
N HIS A 130 -12.06 -13.60 0.83
CA HIS A 130 -12.51 -12.39 1.49
C HIS A 130 -14.02 -12.43 1.75
N VAL A 131 -14.81 -12.82 0.74
CA VAL A 131 -16.27 -12.99 0.88
C VAL A 131 -16.61 -14.03 1.94
N ASN A 132 -15.95 -15.18 1.91
CA ASN A 132 -16.12 -16.24 2.92
C ASN A 132 -15.74 -15.79 4.34
N ALA A 133 -14.81 -14.85 4.49
CA ALA A 133 -14.46 -14.24 5.77
C ALA A 133 -15.45 -13.14 6.22
N GLY A 134 -16.39 -12.75 5.34
CA GLY A 134 -17.42 -11.77 5.66
C GLY A 134 -17.17 -10.35 5.13
N VAL A 135 -16.29 -10.18 4.14
CA VAL A 135 -16.09 -8.90 3.43
C VAL A 135 -17.34 -8.57 2.59
N ASP A 136 -17.75 -7.32 2.60
CA ASP A 136 -18.98 -6.85 1.94
C ASP A 136 -18.73 -6.22 0.56
N LEU A 137 -17.46 -5.92 0.21
CA LEU A 137 -17.10 -5.28 -1.06
C LEU A 137 -15.70 -5.69 -1.48
N ILE A 138 -15.53 -6.08 -2.73
CA ILE A 138 -14.23 -6.46 -3.30
C ILE A 138 -13.70 -5.36 -4.22
N ILE A 139 -12.41 -5.06 -4.10
CA ILE A 139 -11.69 -4.17 -5.01
C ILE A 139 -10.76 -5.03 -5.86
N ALA A 140 -11.14 -5.26 -7.12
CA ALA A 140 -10.36 -6.02 -8.10
C ALA A 140 -9.18 -5.17 -8.58
N GLN A 141 -8.02 -5.34 -7.93
CA GLN A 141 -6.83 -4.54 -8.19
C GLN A 141 -5.90 -5.22 -9.18
N GLY A 142 -5.88 -4.74 -10.42
CA GLY A 142 -5.04 -5.28 -11.49
C GLY A 142 -3.56 -4.87 -11.39
N TYR A 143 -2.76 -5.54 -12.23
CA TYR A 143 -1.31 -5.34 -12.37
C TYR A 143 -0.91 -3.88 -12.63
N GLU A 144 -1.76 -3.10 -13.28
CA GLU A 144 -1.51 -1.70 -13.67
C GLU A 144 -1.62 -0.71 -12.52
N ALA A 145 -2.08 -1.14 -11.34
CA ALA A 145 -2.22 -0.27 -10.17
C ALA A 145 -0.88 0.29 -9.71
N GLY A 146 -0.90 1.49 -9.14
CA GLY A 146 0.23 2.04 -8.37
C GLY A 146 0.33 1.39 -7.00
N GLY A 147 1.53 1.33 -6.44
CA GLY A 147 1.78 0.63 -5.18
C GLY A 147 1.84 -0.89 -5.34
N HIS A 148 1.53 -1.63 -4.30
CA HIS A 148 1.58 -3.10 -4.31
C HIS A 148 0.54 -3.68 -5.27
N THR A 149 0.96 -4.59 -6.14
CA THR A 149 0.10 -5.18 -7.17
C THR A 149 0.24 -6.69 -7.26
N GLY A 150 -0.83 -7.34 -7.74
CA GLY A 150 -0.81 -8.72 -8.22
C GLY A 150 -0.14 -8.86 -9.59
N GLU A 151 -0.35 -10.02 -10.22
CA GLU A 151 0.26 -10.39 -11.51
C GLU A 151 -0.75 -10.28 -12.68
N ILE A 152 -2.05 -10.22 -12.39
CA ILE A 152 -3.12 -10.28 -13.38
C ILE A 152 -3.53 -8.86 -13.76
N GLY A 153 -3.57 -8.56 -15.06
CA GLY A 153 -4.02 -7.26 -15.59
C GLY A 153 -5.51 -7.03 -15.37
N SER A 154 -5.90 -5.75 -15.21
CA SER A 154 -7.27 -5.35 -14.86
C SER A 154 -8.33 -5.88 -15.84
N MET A 155 -7.99 -5.96 -17.15
CA MET A 155 -8.88 -6.44 -18.19
C MET A 155 -9.28 -7.92 -18.04
N VAL A 156 -8.40 -8.73 -17.43
CA VAL A 156 -8.64 -10.15 -17.15
C VAL A 156 -9.19 -10.31 -15.74
N LEU A 157 -8.61 -9.60 -14.76
CA LEU A 157 -8.93 -9.78 -13.36
C LEU A 157 -10.36 -9.35 -13.00
N ILE A 158 -10.83 -8.22 -13.54
CA ILE A 158 -12.15 -7.67 -13.17
C ILE A 158 -13.26 -8.67 -13.46
N PRO A 159 -13.44 -9.19 -14.70
CA PRO A 159 -14.48 -10.17 -14.98
C PRO A 159 -14.30 -11.49 -14.22
N GLU A 160 -13.05 -11.98 -14.04
CA GLU A 160 -12.81 -13.18 -13.23
C GLU A 160 -13.32 -13.04 -11.78
N ILE A 161 -13.10 -11.86 -11.17
CA ILE A 161 -13.56 -11.61 -9.80
C ILE A 161 -15.07 -11.43 -9.76
N VAL A 162 -15.65 -10.68 -10.69
CA VAL A 162 -17.11 -10.48 -10.79
C VAL A 162 -17.83 -11.82 -10.88
N ASP A 163 -17.37 -12.71 -11.76
CA ASP A 163 -17.97 -14.04 -11.94
C ASP A 163 -17.77 -14.94 -10.70
N ALA A 164 -16.68 -14.77 -9.95
CA ALA A 164 -16.36 -15.61 -8.79
C ALA A 164 -17.14 -15.23 -7.52
N VAL A 165 -17.57 -13.97 -7.36
CA VAL A 165 -18.20 -13.49 -6.11
C VAL A 165 -19.68 -13.12 -6.26
N GLU A 166 -20.27 -13.32 -7.43
CA GLU A 166 -21.69 -13.19 -7.82
C GLU A 166 -22.46 -12.04 -7.14
N ASP A 167 -22.84 -12.19 -5.87
CA ASP A 167 -23.71 -11.26 -5.13
C ASP A 167 -22.96 -10.13 -4.38
N VAL A 168 -21.63 -10.13 -4.42
CA VAL A 168 -20.82 -9.12 -3.71
C VAL A 168 -20.39 -8.02 -4.67
N PRO A 169 -20.59 -6.72 -4.33
CA PRO A 169 -20.14 -5.62 -5.16
C PRO A 169 -18.66 -5.65 -5.46
N VAL A 170 -18.28 -5.43 -6.72
CA VAL A 170 -16.88 -5.36 -7.17
C VAL A 170 -16.58 -3.97 -7.72
N LEU A 171 -15.50 -3.34 -7.23
CA LEU A 171 -14.93 -2.15 -7.81
C LEU A 171 -13.68 -2.50 -8.62
N GLY A 172 -13.59 -1.99 -9.85
CA GLY A 172 -12.39 -2.15 -10.67
C GLY A 172 -11.31 -1.16 -10.24
N ALA A 173 -10.06 -1.65 -10.08
CA ALA A 173 -8.91 -0.83 -9.70
C ALA A 173 -7.68 -1.19 -10.53
N GLY A 174 -6.79 -0.21 -10.70
CA GLY A 174 -5.54 -0.37 -11.44
C GLY A 174 -5.54 0.31 -12.80
N GLY A 175 -4.71 1.34 -12.94
CA GLY A 175 -4.54 2.08 -14.19
C GLY A 175 -5.75 2.94 -14.63
N ILE A 176 -6.75 3.11 -13.78
CA ILE A 176 -7.97 3.86 -14.09
C ILE A 176 -7.76 5.33 -13.68
N GLY A 177 -7.73 6.20 -14.67
CA GLY A 177 -7.56 7.64 -14.50
C GLY A 177 -8.45 8.49 -15.42
N ARG A 178 -9.31 7.85 -16.22
CA ARG A 178 -10.18 8.54 -17.20
C ARG A 178 -11.57 7.89 -17.25
N GLY A 179 -12.60 8.69 -17.52
CA GLY A 179 -14.00 8.21 -17.60
C GLY A 179 -14.21 7.03 -18.55
N ARG A 180 -13.48 6.97 -19.68
CA ARG A 180 -13.55 5.82 -20.60
C ARG A 180 -13.05 4.50 -19.98
N GLN A 181 -12.08 4.57 -19.07
CA GLN A 181 -11.57 3.40 -18.34
C GLN A 181 -12.55 2.96 -17.25
N MET A 182 -13.21 3.93 -16.59
CA MET A 182 -14.32 3.65 -15.68
C MET A 182 -15.46 2.92 -16.43
N ALA A 183 -15.88 3.45 -17.58
CA ALA A 183 -16.90 2.81 -18.41
C ALA A 183 -16.50 1.39 -18.85
N ALA A 184 -15.22 1.17 -19.19
CA ALA A 184 -14.70 -0.16 -19.51
C ALA A 184 -14.78 -1.11 -18.31
N ALA A 185 -14.37 -0.68 -17.11
CA ALA A 185 -14.47 -1.49 -15.89
C ALA A 185 -15.93 -1.87 -15.58
N MET A 186 -16.86 -0.94 -15.74
CA MET A 186 -18.28 -1.20 -15.56
C MET A 186 -18.84 -2.17 -16.64
N THR A 187 -18.37 -2.08 -17.87
CA THR A 187 -18.71 -3.03 -18.94
C THR A 187 -18.19 -4.44 -18.65
N LEU A 188 -17.06 -4.55 -17.92
CA LEU A 188 -16.52 -5.82 -17.43
C LEU A 188 -17.26 -6.39 -16.21
N GLY A 189 -18.34 -5.74 -15.75
CA GLY A 189 -19.20 -6.19 -14.66
C GLY A 189 -18.95 -5.50 -13.31
N ALA A 190 -17.95 -4.63 -13.18
CA ALA A 190 -17.74 -3.86 -11.96
C ALA A 190 -18.87 -2.86 -11.74
N GLN A 191 -19.30 -2.63 -10.49
CA GLN A 191 -20.31 -1.65 -10.12
C GLN A 191 -19.75 -0.23 -9.95
N GLY A 192 -18.43 -0.06 -10.05
CA GLY A 192 -17.73 1.21 -9.95
C GLY A 192 -16.21 1.02 -10.03
N VAL A 193 -15.46 2.04 -9.65
CA VAL A 193 -13.99 2.02 -9.70
C VAL A 193 -13.37 2.52 -8.41
N TRP A 194 -12.17 2.03 -8.12
CA TRP A 194 -11.32 2.48 -7.04
C TRP A 194 -10.04 3.08 -7.62
N CYS A 195 -9.87 4.39 -7.48
CA CYS A 195 -8.76 5.14 -8.05
C CYS A 195 -7.84 5.64 -6.93
N GLY A 196 -6.54 5.39 -7.05
CA GLY A 196 -5.53 5.84 -6.09
C GLY A 196 -4.61 6.90 -6.68
N SER A 197 -3.76 6.53 -7.65
CA SER A 197 -2.65 7.36 -8.12
C SER A 197 -3.08 8.73 -8.70
N VAL A 198 -4.27 8.84 -9.26
CA VAL A 198 -4.78 10.11 -9.80
C VAL A 198 -4.93 11.20 -8.73
N TRP A 199 -5.22 10.80 -7.49
CA TRP A 199 -5.40 11.71 -6.37
C TRP A 199 -4.08 12.24 -5.80
N LEU A 200 -2.97 11.54 -6.01
CA LEU A 200 -1.65 11.95 -5.52
C LEU A 200 -1.14 13.24 -6.16
N THR A 201 -1.71 13.66 -7.28
CA THR A 201 -1.33 14.87 -8.01
C THR A 201 -2.25 16.04 -7.78
N THR A 202 -3.32 15.89 -6.99
CA THR A 202 -4.24 16.97 -6.64
C THR A 202 -3.57 17.97 -5.69
N GLU A 203 -4.13 19.17 -5.59
CA GLU A 203 -3.60 20.22 -4.68
C GLU A 203 -3.70 19.78 -3.23
N GLU A 204 -4.80 19.11 -2.87
CA GLU A 204 -5.12 18.66 -1.52
C GLU A 204 -4.24 17.48 -1.03
N ALA A 205 -3.63 16.73 -1.95
CA ALA A 205 -2.77 15.62 -1.55
C ALA A 205 -1.49 16.11 -0.87
N GLU A 206 -1.10 15.49 0.22
CA GLU A 206 0.17 15.78 0.94
C GLU A 206 1.42 15.19 0.22
N THR A 207 1.26 14.75 -1.02
CA THR A 207 2.37 14.26 -1.84
C THR A 207 3.41 15.36 -2.04
N HIS A 208 4.68 15.04 -1.82
CA HIS A 208 5.79 15.97 -1.96
C HIS A 208 5.77 16.65 -3.35
N PRO A 209 5.95 17.99 -3.46
CA PRO A 209 5.81 18.72 -4.72
C PRO A 209 6.65 18.16 -5.87
N VAL A 210 7.89 17.76 -5.62
CA VAL A 210 8.77 17.13 -6.62
C VAL A 210 8.19 15.82 -7.14
N VAL A 211 7.52 15.05 -6.29
CA VAL A 211 6.86 13.79 -6.70
C VAL A 211 5.63 14.09 -7.54
N LYS A 212 4.81 15.08 -7.15
CA LYS A 212 3.66 15.54 -7.98
C LYS A 212 4.12 15.96 -9.38
N GLU A 213 5.15 16.78 -9.46
CA GLU A 213 5.70 17.23 -10.74
C GLU A 213 6.18 16.06 -11.61
N LYS A 214 6.96 15.15 -11.04
CA LYS A 214 7.41 13.93 -11.74
C LYS A 214 6.24 13.07 -12.22
N MET A 215 5.20 12.91 -11.40
CA MET A 215 4.00 12.15 -11.79
C MET A 215 3.23 12.82 -12.93
N LEU A 216 3.13 14.16 -12.95
CA LEU A 216 2.45 14.92 -14.01
C LEU A 216 3.20 14.85 -15.35
N GLN A 217 4.53 14.74 -15.32
CA GLN A 217 5.38 14.63 -16.51
C GLN A 217 5.48 13.19 -17.02
N ALA A 218 5.26 12.19 -16.15
CA ALA A 218 5.46 10.79 -16.46
C ALA A 218 4.38 10.22 -17.39
N THR A 219 4.81 9.27 -18.20
CA THR A 219 3.95 8.39 -18.99
C THR A 219 3.88 6.99 -18.38
N SER A 220 3.06 6.11 -18.91
CA SER A 220 3.01 4.72 -18.47
C SER A 220 4.34 3.98 -18.60
N SER A 221 5.20 4.40 -19.55
CA SER A 221 6.53 3.82 -19.78
C SER A 221 7.55 4.20 -18.70
N ASP A 222 7.27 5.23 -17.91
CA ASP A 222 8.15 5.73 -16.85
C ASP A 222 7.89 5.06 -15.51
N THR A 223 7.09 3.99 -15.50
CA THR A 223 6.84 3.18 -14.30
C THR A 223 7.59 1.86 -14.32
N ILE A 224 7.92 1.38 -13.14
CA ILE A 224 8.50 0.06 -12.91
C ILE A 224 7.80 -0.62 -11.74
N ARG A 225 7.71 -1.94 -11.77
CA ARG A 225 7.24 -2.74 -10.65
C ARG A 225 8.46 -3.34 -9.96
N SER A 226 8.86 -2.75 -8.86
CA SER A 226 10.09 -3.07 -8.12
C SER A 226 9.80 -3.47 -6.67
N ARG A 227 10.74 -4.17 -6.06
CA ARG A 227 10.73 -4.52 -4.63
C ARG A 227 11.55 -3.56 -3.77
N SER A 228 12.21 -2.58 -4.37
CA SER A 228 13.17 -1.68 -3.73
C SER A 228 12.64 -0.90 -2.51
N ARG A 229 11.31 -0.70 -2.40
CA ARG A 229 10.69 0.08 -1.32
C ARG A 229 10.22 -0.76 -0.14
N THR A 230 9.65 -1.91 -0.39
CA THR A 230 8.95 -2.69 0.66
C THR A 230 9.30 -4.16 0.69
N GLY A 231 10.12 -4.62 -0.26
CA GLY A 231 10.38 -6.05 -0.44
C GLY A 231 9.25 -6.82 -1.13
N LYS A 232 8.09 -6.18 -1.35
CA LYS A 232 6.99 -6.71 -2.17
C LYS A 232 6.91 -5.96 -3.50
N PRO A 233 6.51 -6.62 -4.60
CA PRO A 233 6.37 -5.96 -5.88
C PRO A 233 5.39 -4.78 -5.80
N ALA A 234 5.88 -3.58 -6.09
CA ALA A 234 5.10 -2.35 -6.07
C ALA A 234 5.42 -1.49 -7.30
N ARG A 235 4.38 -1.00 -7.97
CA ARG A 235 4.56 -0.08 -9.10
C ARG A 235 4.86 1.31 -8.62
N GLN A 236 5.93 1.88 -9.14
CA GLN A 236 6.43 3.21 -8.79
C GLN A 236 7.05 3.88 -10.04
N LEU A 237 7.34 5.16 -9.96
CA LEU A 237 8.11 5.83 -11.00
C LEU A 237 9.55 5.31 -11.03
N LYS A 238 10.12 5.19 -12.22
CA LYS A 238 11.55 4.91 -12.39
C LYS A 238 12.38 6.03 -11.78
N SER A 239 13.48 5.66 -11.18
CA SER A 239 14.42 6.59 -10.56
C SER A 239 15.80 5.92 -10.43
N ALA A 240 16.83 6.70 -10.17
CA ALA A 240 18.16 6.16 -9.84
C ALA A 240 18.08 5.08 -8.72
N TRP A 241 17.23 5.29 -7.71
CA TRP A 241 16.99 4.30 -6.66
C TRP A 241 16.48 2.97 -7.18
N THR A 242 15.50 2.99 -8.11
CA THR A 242 15.00 1.75 -8.72
C THR A 242 16.03 1.08 -9.61
N ASP A 243 16.80 1.86 -10.34
CA ASP A 243 17.82 1.34 -11.25
C ASP A 243 18.94 0.61 -10.50
N GLU A 244 19.35 1.13 -9.34
CA GLU A 244 20.33 0.45 -8.47
C GLU A 244 19.79 -0.91 -7.96
N TRP A 245 18.55 -0.96 -7.47
CA TRP A 245 17.97 -2.18 -6.93
C TRP A 245 17.50 -3.21 -7.97
N GLU A 246 17.38 -2.84 -9.22
CA GLU A 246 17.08 -3.76 -10.33
C GLU A 246 18.35 -4.29 -11.02
N ASN A 247 19.52 -3.84 -10.60
CA ASN A 247 20.80 -4.36 -11.09
C ASN A 247 21.02 -5.79 -10.58
N PRO A 248 21.17 -6.80 -11.45
CA PRO A 248 21.33 -8.20 -11.03
C PRO A 248 22.65 -8.50 -10.30
N GLU A 249 23.64 -7.58 -10.36
CA GLU A 249 24.94 -7.72 -9.71
C GLU A 249 24.93 -7.23 -8.26
N THR A 250 23.83 -6.64 -7.80
CA THR A 250 23.69 -6.07 -6.45
C THR A 250 22.84 -6.95 -5.54
N PRO A 251 22.87 -6.74 -4.21
CA PRO A 251 22.01 -7.48 -3.30
C PRO A 251 20.52 -7.34 -3.66
N MET A 252 19.78 -8.45 -3.67
CA MET A 252 18.34 -8.42 -3.91
C MET A 252 17.62 -7.71 -2.74
N PRO A 253 16.54 -6.94 -3.01
CA PRO A 253 15.72 -6.37 -1.95
C PRO A 253 15.25 -7.41 -0.94
N LEU A 254 15.38 -7.11 0.33
CA LEU A 254 14.92 -7.95 1.43
C LEU A 254 13.39 -8.08 1.44
N GLY A 255 12.87 -9.15 2.01
CA GLY A 255 11.43 -9.30 2.23
C GLY A 255 10.88 -8.27 3.23
N MET A 256 9.57 -7.98 3.15
CA MET A 256 8.87 -7.21 4.18
C MET A 256 8.85 -8.01 5.49
N PRO A 257 9.15 -7.42 6.66
CA PRO A 257 9.29 -5.99 6.95
C PRO A 257 10.74 -5.45 6.93
N LEU A 258 11.74 -6.23 6.53
CA LEU A 258 13.15 -5.83 6.62
C LEU A 258 13.49 -4.69 5.65
N GLN A 259 13.04 -4.78 4.40
CA GLN A 259 13.36 -3.76 3.39
C GLN A 259 12.93 -2.34 3.78
N PRO A 260 11.70 -2.07 4.22
CA PRO A 260 11.31 -0.72 4.63
C PRO A 260 12.08 -0.23 5.87
N VAL A 261 12.51 -1.10 6.77
CA VAL A 261 13.35 -0.72 7.91
C VAL A 261 14.76 -0.37 7.45
N LEU A 262 15.38 -1.20 6.61
CA LEU A 262 16.70 -0.96 6.01
C LEU A 262 16.79 0.41 5.34
N ILE A 263 15.82 0.75 4.50
CA ILE A 263 15.89 1.96 3.65
C ILE A 263 15.29 3.22 4.30
N ASN A 264 14.74 3.11 5.51
CA ASN A 264 14.01 4.20 6.16
C ASN A 264 14.80 5.51 6.22
N ASP A 265 16.06 5.45 6.67
CA ASP A 265 16.93 6.62 6.76
C ASP A 265 17.32 7.15 5.36
N ALA A 266 17.67 6.25 4.45
CA ALA A 266 18.00 6.60 3.07
C ALA A 266 16.86 7.36 2.37
N ILE A 267 15.62 6.88 2.50
CA ILE A 267 14.45 7.53 1.92
C ILE A 267 14.20 8.90 2.56
N ALA A 268 14.41 9.03 3.88
CA ALA A 268 14.29 10.31 4.56
C ALA A 268 15.35 11.32 4.07
N ARG A 269 16.57 10.85 3.78
CA ARG A 269 17.67 11.67 3.22
C ARG A 269 17.38 12.11 1.78
N ILE A 270 16.81 11.22 0.95
CA ILE A 270 16.49 11.49 -0.46
C ILE A 270 15.30 12.46 -0.60
N ASN A 271 14.34 12.44 0.31
CA ASN A 271 13.12 13.26 0.26
C ASN A 271 13.29 14.68 0.84
N ARG A 272 14.50 15.16 0.98
CA ARG A 272 14.79 16.54 1.47
C ARG A 272 14.43 17.65 0.52
#